data_61e8b8a4f93bb8009b917f773754f8ea
#
_entry.id   61e8b8a4f93bb8009b917f773754f8ea
#
_cell.length_a   1.000
_cell.length_b   1.000
_cell.length_c   1.000
_cell.angle_alpha   90.00
_cell.angle_beta   90.00
_cell.angle_gamma   90.00
#
_symmetry.space_group_name_H-M   'P 1'
#
loop_
_entity.id
_entity.type
_entity.pdbx_description
1 polymer ?
#
loop_
_entity_poly.entity_id
_entity_poly.type
_entity_poly.pdbx_seq_one_letter_code
_entity_poly.pdbx_strand_id
1 'polypeptide(L)'
;LFNWSFQRDGSKYELRNFFSQRGVSALTQREGMNYYSDKNIRKWESLYTGRTTYSGQISGVHTLRENVNKVDWTAGYAFASYREPDRKIVNSILDENRTEQPNYYVSDPMRYYQELKDHSASIAANYEHKFTVSDRFAPVLNGGVYGEYKSRTFAARRFGYNLLGSGYDRYADWDYTELFADENISADKIWMRETTTNSDSYTSENMLGAAYVSAKLNYGEVLNANIGVRMEYYQLKMDGYSSDGTTPVHLDNKTTDFFPSVNVAYNLSQKHLVRAAYGRSVNRPEFREVVPYVYFNFERDANIVGNTELK
;
A
#
# COMPACT_ATOMS: atom_id res chain seq x y z
N LEU A 1 -10.16 5.36 19.37
CA LEU A 1 -8.85 5.37 20.06
C LEU A 1 -9.01 4.84 21.49
N PHE A 2 -8.20 3.90 21.87
CA PHE A 2 -8.06 3.46 23.27
C PHE A 2 -6.57 3.32 23.58
N ASN A 3 -6.07 4.12 24.52
CA ASN A 3 -4.69 4.10 24.96
C ASN A 3 -4.63 3.95 26.47
N TRP A 4 -3.70 3.15 26.93
CA TRP A 4 -3.44 2.92 28.33
C TRP A 4 -1.94 3.01 28.59
N SER A 5 -1.55 3.56 29.75
CA SER A 5 -0.16 3.66 30.18
C SER A 5 -0.05 3.35 31.66
N PHE A 6 0.94 2.58 32.01
CA PHE A 6 1.28 2.25 33.37
C PHE A 6 2.77 2.46 33.62
N GLN A 7 3.14 3.10 34.73
CA GLN A 7 4.52 3.35 35.07
C GLN A 7 4.76 2.97 36.52
N ARG A 8 5.84 2.21 36.79
CA ARG A 8 6.29 1.83 38.11
C ARG A 8 7.79 1.53 38.09
N ASP A 9 8.52 2.04 39.12
CA ASP A 9 9.93 1.68 39.45
C ASP A 9 10.86 1.64 38.23
N GLY A 10 10.89 2.72 37.42
CA GLY A 10 11.75 2.83 36.22
C GLY A 10 11.23 2.06 34.99
N SER A 11 10.07 1.42 35.10
CA SER A 11 9.42 0.71 34.01
C SER A 11 8.15 1.43 33.58
N LYS A 12 7.96 1.58 32.24
CA LYS A 12 6.75 2.13 31.63
C LYS A 12 6.22 1.15 30.60
N TYR A 13 4.93 0.87 30.67
CA TYR A 13 4.20 0.06 29.69
C TYR A 13 3.13 0.89 29.03
N GLU A 14 2.94 0.72 27.73
CA GLU A 14 1.92 1.41 26.97
C GLU A 14 1.19 0.44 26.07
N LEU A 15 -0.14 0.55 26.03
CA LEU A 15 -1.01 -0.09 25.08
C LEU A 15 -1.68 1.00 24.25
N ARG A 16 -1.53 0.94 22.95
CA ARG A 16 -2.11 1.91 22.01
C ARG A 16 -2.95 1.16 20.99
N ASN A 17 -4.19 1.62 20.83
CA ASN A 17 -5.11 1.05 19.85
C ASN A 17 -5.73 2.15 19.03
N PHE A 18 -5.77 1.92 17.74
CA PHE A 18 -6.40 2.77 16.76
C PHE A 18 -7.33 1.93 15.88
N PHE A 19 -8.55 2.39 15.72
CA PHE A 19 -9.50 1.84 14.77
C PHE A 19 -10.11 2.97 13.96
N SER A 20 -10.19 2.78 12.65
CA SER A 20 -10.84 3.71 11.72
C SER A 20 -11.61 2.93 10.67
N GLN A 21 -12.81 3.42 10.37
CA GLN A 21 -13.60 2.97 9.23
C GLN A 21 -14.06 4.19 8.44
N ARG A 22 -13.80 4.18 7.15
CA ARG A 22 -14.15 5.27 6.24
C ARG A 22 -14.87 4.73 5.02
N GLY A 23 -16.04 5.29 4.72
CA GLY A 23 -16.76 5.08 3.46
C GLY A 23 -16.68 6.35 2.61
N VAL A 24 -16.49 6.18 1.31
CA VAL A 24 -16.55 7.28 0.34
C VAL A 24 -17.41 6.82 -0.83
N SER A 25 -18.40 7.64 -1.17
CA SER A 25 -19.22 7.47 -2.37
C SER A 25 -18.88 8.60 -3.35
N ALA A 26 -18.62 8.26 -4.59
CA ALA A 26 -18.28 9.21 -5.62
C ALA A 26 -19.01 8.86 -6.92
N LEU A 27 -19.48 9.88 -7.61
CA LEU A 27 -19.96 9.80 -8.98
C LEU A 27 -19.09 10.72 -9.82
N THR A 28 -18.42 10.15 -10.82
CA THR A 28 -17.49 10.89 -11.68
C THR A 28 -17.99 10.82 -13.13
N GLN A 29 -18.11 11.96 -13.76
CA GLN A 29 -18.37 12.06 -15.19
C GLN A 29 -17.12 12.54 -15.90
N ARG A 30 -16.81 11.92 -17.03
CA ARG A 30 -15.75 12.31 -17.94
C ARG A 30 -16.30 12.41 -19.34
N GLU A 31 -15.97 13.47 -20.05
CA GLU A 31 -16.39 13.70 -21.43
C GLU A 31 -15.23 14.27 -22.25
N GLY A 32 -15.14 13.87 -23.50
CA GLY A 32 -14.14 14.37 -24.42
C GLY A 32 -13.98 13.51 -25.67
N MET A 33 -13.07 13.94 -26.54
CA MET A 33 -12.70 13.22 -27.74
C MET A 33 -11.78 12.06 -27.41
N ASN A 34 -12.13 10.85 -27.82
CA ASN A 34 -11.23 9.71 -27.84
C ASN A 34 -10.54 9.65 -29.20
N TYR A 35 -9.29 10.10 -29.26
CA TYR A 35 -8.51 10.18 -30.49
C TYR A 35 -8.15 8.82 -31.11
N TYR A 36 -8.22 7.75 -30.32
CA TYR A 36 -7.99 6.39 -30.84
C TYR A 36 -9.16 5.88 -31.67
N SER A 37 -10.40 6.16 -31.24
CA SER A 37 -11.62 5.74 -31.93
C SER A 37 -12.23 6.84 -32.78
N ASP A 38 -11.69 8.05 -32.76
CA ASP A 38 -12.20 9.27 -33.41
C ASP A 38 -13.68 9.55 -33.07
N LYS A 39 -14.02 9.35 -31.76
CA LYS A 39 -15.39 9.53 -31.30
C LYS A 39 -15.42 10.39 -30.03
N ASN A 40 -16.46 11.21 -29.92
CA ASN A 40 -16.78 11.84 -28.66
C ASN A 40 -17.38 10.81 -27.71
N ILE A 41 -16.84 10.75 -26.50
CA ILE A 41 -17.27 9.79 -25.49
C ILE A 41 -17.72 10.51 -24.22
N ARG A 42 -18.65 9.91 -23.52
CA ARG A 42 -19.00 10.24 -22.14
C ARG A 42 -18.93 8.99 -21.29
N LYS A 43 -18.19 9.06 -20.19
CA LYS A 43 -18.00 7.95 -19.24
C LYS A 43 -18.50 8.37 -17.87
N TRP A 44 -19.20 7.46 -17.22
CA TRP A 44 -19.67 7.60 -15.86
C TRP A 44 -19.04 6.54 -14.98
N GLU A 45 -18.56 6.93 -13.81
CA GLU A 45 -18.14 6.01 -12.77
C GLU A 45 -18.95 6.26 -11.51
N SER A 46 -19.61 5.22 -11.01
CA SER A 46 -20.17 5.21 -9.68
C SER A 46 -19.32 4.30 -8.80
N LEU A 47 -18.69 4.87 -7.80
CA LEU A 47 -17.72 4.20 -6.95
C LEU A 47 -18.08 4.38 -5.47
N TYR A 48 -18.25 3.29 -4.74
CA TYR A 48 -18.21 3.29 -3.29
C TYR A 48 -16.95 2.57 -2.82
N THR A 49 -16.20 3.20 -1.92
CA THR A 49 -15.04 2.58 -1.28
C THR A 49 -15.23 2.50 0.22
N GLY A 50 -15.00 1.31 0.78
CA GLY A 50 -14.91 1.09 2.21
C GLY A 50 -13.47 0.81 2.62
N ARG A 51 -12.95 1.54 3.61
CA ARG A 51 -11.63 1.31 4.19
C ARG A 51 -11.77 1.08 5.68
N THR A 52 -11.20 -0.02 6.15
CA THR A 52 -11.08 -0.31 7.58
C THR A 52 -9.61 -0.42 7.94
N THR A 53 -9.22 0.22 9.04
CA THR A 53 -7.85 0.13 9.56
C THR A 53 -7.91 -0.11 11.05
N TYR A 54 -7.18 -1.10 11.52
CA TYR A 54 -6.89 -1.35 12.92
C TYR A 54 -5.39 -1.37 13.12
N SER A 55 -4.91 -0.78 14.21
CA SER A 55 -3.52 -0.86 14.67
C SER A 55 -3.51 -0.99 16.18
N GLY A 56 -2.94 -2.08 16.69
CA GLY A 56 -2.71 -2.33 18.09
C GLY A 56 -1.20 -2.43 18.37
N GLN A 57 -0.74 -1.79 19.40
CA GLN A 57 0.67 -1.79 19.80
C GLN A 57 0.78 -1.91 21.30
N ILE A 58 1.66 -2.79 21.78
CA ILE A 58 2.12 -2.84 23.16
C ILE A 58 3.61 -2.53 23.20
N SER A 59 4.03 -1.72 24.14
CA SER A 59 5.45 -1.36 24.32
C SER A 59 5.84 -1.30 25.78
N GLY A 60 7.10 -1.57 26.07
CA GLY A 60 7.70 -1.44 27.37
C GLY A 60 9.02 -0.66 27.29
N VAL A 61 9.26 0.19 28.28
CA VAL A 61 10.53 0.91 28.47
C VAL A 61 10.99 0.65 29.87
N HIS A 62 12.22 0.16 30.02
CA HIS A 62 12.82 -0.21 31.31
C HIS A 62 14.14 0.52 31.48
N THR A 63 14.23 1.31 32.54
CA THR A 63 15.42 2.03 32.91
C THR A 63 16.06 1.31 34.11
N LEU A 64 17.28 0.85 33.94
CA LEU A 64 18.01 0.04 34.93
C LEU A 64 19.27 0.77 35.38
N ARG A 65 19.73 0.47 36.60
CA ARG A 65 20.96 1.01 37.19
C ARG A 65 21.05 2.54 37.08
N GLU A 66 20.11 3.25 37.69
CA GLU A 66 20.14 4.72 37.77
C GLU A 66 20.31 5.42 36.39
N ASN A 67 19.61 4.92 35.38
CA ASN A 67 19.64 5.42 33.98
C ASN A 67 20.91 5.09 33.18
N VAL A 68 21.77 4.19 33.63
CA VAL A 68 22.94 3.72 32.85
C VAL A 68 22.49 2.82 31.71
N ASN A 69 21.54 1.93 31.94
CA ASN A 69 21.00 1.01 30.96
C ASN A 69 19.52 1.31 30.68
N LYS A 70 19.13 1.23 29.43
CA LYS A 70 17.75 1.31 29.01
C LYS A 70 17.43 0.19 28.02
N VAL A 71 16.34 -0.51 28.27
CA VAL A 71 15.76 -1.49 27.34
C VAL A 71 14.40 -0.98 26.93
N ASP A 72 14.12 -0.95 25.65
CA ASP A 72 12.79 -0.74 25.15
C ASP A 72 12.41 -1.81 24.12
N TRP A 73 11.14 -2.17 24.14
CA TRP A 73 10.58 -3.13 23.22
C TRP A 73 9.18 -2.74 22.79
N THR A 74 8.81 -3.18 21.60
CA THR A 74 7.50 -2.93 21.01
C THR A 74 7.05 -4.16 20.26
N ALA A 75 5.79 -4.54 20.42
CA ALA A 75 5.11 -5.51 19.58
C ALA A 75 3.85 -4.86 19.00
N GLY A 76 3.62 -5.03 17.71
CA GLY A 76 2.51 -4.42 17.00
C GLY A 76 1.81 -5.38 16.06
N TYR A 77 0.51 -5.17 15.89
CA TYR A 77 -0.30 -5.80 14.87
C TYR A 77 -1.17 -4.76 14.19
N ALA A 78 -1.23 -4.80 12.87
CA ALA A 78 -2.12 -3.96 12.08
C ALA A 78 -2.91 -4.79 11.08
N PHE A 79 -4.14 -4.36 10.85
CA PHE A 79 -5.03 -4.88 9.84
C PHE A 79 -5.56 -3.72 9.00
N ALA A 80 -5.54 -3.87 7.68
CA ALA A 80 -6.18 -2.95 6.78
C ALA A 80 -7.04 -3.71 5.77
N SER A 81 -8.21 -3.18 5.46
CA SER A 81 -9.06 -3.72 4.40
C SER A 81 -9.55 -2.59 3.51
N TYR A 82 -9.58 -2.87 2.21
CA TYR A 82 -10.14 -1.99 1.20
C TYR A 82 -11.16 -2.78 0.40
N ARG A 83 -12.34 -2.20 0.19
CA ARG A 83 -13.45 -2.83 -0.55
C ARG A 83 -14.07 -1.86 -1.54
N GLU A 84 -14.31 -2.35 -2.73
CA GLU A 84 -15.22 -1.76 -3.72
C GLU A 84 -16.34 -2.76 -3.97
N PRO A 85 -17.47 -2.67 -3.27
CA PRO A 85 -18.51 -3.71 -3.32
C PRO A 85 -19.36 -3.68 -4.59
N ASP A 86 -19.30 -2.63 -5.40
CA ASP A 86 -20.02 -2.51 -6.67
C ASP A 86 -19.60 -1.22 -7.39
N ARG A 87 -18.39 -1.20 -7.93
CA ARG A 87 -17.96 -0.13 -8.82
C ARG A 87 -18.63 -0.32 -10.18
N LYS A 88 -19.31 0.71 -10.69
CA LYS A 88 -19.99 0.69 -11.98
C LYS A 88 -19.32 1.68 -12.91
N ILE A 89 -19.08 1.25 -14.14
CA ILE A 89 -18.58 2.11 -15.21
C ILE A 89 -19.53 1.99 -16.40
N VAL A 90 -20.00 3.13 -16.89
CA VAL A 90 -20.84 3.24 -18.06
C VAL A 90 -20.09 4.05 -19.13
N ASN A 91 -19.94 3.48 -20.31
CA ASN A 91 -19.28 4.09 -21.44
C ASN A 91 -20.30 4.41 -22.52
N SER A 92 -20.40 5.67 -22.91
CA SER A 92 -21.27 6.14 -23.98
C SER A 92 -20.46 6.76 -25.11
N ILE A 93 -20.95 6.60 -26.32
CA ILE A 93 -20.55 7.38 -27.49
C ILE A 93 -21.56 8.52 -27.63
N LEU A 94 -21.08 9.71 -27.94
CA LEU A 94 -21.93 10.86 -28.23
C LEU A 94 -22.06 11.00 -29.76
N ASP A 95 -23.31 11.05 -30.24
CA ASP A 95 -23.60 11.39 -31.61
C ASP A 95 -23.37 12.89 -31.92
N GLU A 96 -23.64 13.33 -33.14
CA GLU A 96 -23.51 14.72 -33.59
C GLU A 96 -24.41 15.68 -32.76
N ASN A 97 -25.54 15.19 -32.27
CA ASN A 97 -26.48 15.92 -31.43
C ASN A 97 -26.14 15.85 -29.93
N ARG A 98 -25.02 15.18 -29.58
CA ARG A 98 -24.56 14.89 -28.20
C ARG A 98 -25.52 13.98 -27.41
N THR A 99 -26.34 13.18 -28.14
CA THR A 99 -27.16 12.13 -27.53
C THR A 99 -26.25 10.97 -27.15
N GLU A 100 -26.46 10.43 -25.94
CA GLU A 100 -25.70 9.27 -25.45
C GLU A 100 -26.18 7.99 -26.10
N GLN A 101 -25.29 7.33 -26.80
CA GLN A 101 -25.49 5.98 -27.31
C GLN A 101 -24.61 5.01 -26.48
N PRO A 102 -25.18 3.90 -25.98
CA PRO A 102 -24.40 2.92 -25.25
C PRO A 102 -23.23 2.37 -26.07
N ASN A 103 -22.06 2.25 -25.46
CA ASN A 103 -20.91 1.59 -26.07
C ASN A 103 -20.90 0.10 -25.69
N TYR A 104 -21.27 -0.76 -26.63
CA TYR A 104 -21.55 -2.19 -26.37
C TYR A 104 -20.36 -3.12 -26.49
N TYR A 105 -19.15 -2.63 -26.35
CA TYR A 105 -18.00 -3.54 -26.35
C TYR A 105 -18.05 -4.47 -25.14
N VAL A 106 -18.30 -5.74 -25.40
CA VAL A 106 -18.43 -6.84 -24.41
C VAL A 106 -17.17 -7.02 -23.57
N SER A 107 -16.03 -6.51 -24.04
CA SER A 107 -14.75 -6.58 -23.33
C SER A 107 -14.62 -5.56 -22.20
N ASP A 108 -15.43 -4.51 -22.18
CA ASP A 108 -15.35 -3.49 -21.14
C ASP A 108 -16.20 -3.93 -19.93
N PRO A 109 -15.57 -4.36 -18.85
CA PRO A 109 -16.34 -4.71 -17.65
C PRO A 109 -17.07 -3.46 -17.13
N MET A 110 -18.37 -3.60 -16.92
CA MET A 110 -19.22 -2.51 -16.45
C MET A 110 -19.42 -2.53 -14.92
N ARG A 111 -19.11 -3.65 -14.26
CA ARG A 111 -19.21 -3.79 -12.81
C ARG A 111 -18.00 -4.52 -12.25
N TYR A 112 -17.49 -3.99 -11.12
CA TYR A 112 -16.33 -4.52 -10.42
C TYR A 112 -16.66 -4.70 -8.96
N TYR A 113 -16.21 -5.82 -8.40
CA TYR A 113 -16.22 -6.11 -6.99
C TYR A 113 -14.80 -6.46 -6.60
N GLN A 114 -14.21 -5.72 -5.67
CA GLN A 114 -12.85 -6.04 -5.24
C GLN A 114 -12.67 -5.89 -3.74
N GLU A 115 -11.83 -6.74 -3.19
CA GLU A 115 -11.44 -6.73 -1.80
C GLU A 115 -9.93 -6.93 -1.67
N LEU A 116 -9.33 -6.11 -0.82
CA LEU A 116 -7.94 -6.24 -0.40
C LEU A 116 -7.91 -6.33 1.12
N LYS A 117 -7.11 -7.27 1.63
CA LYS A 117 -6.85 -7.43 3.07
C LYS A 117 -5.35 -7.48 3.30
N ASP A 118 -4.89 -6.66 4.23
CA ASP A 118 -3.51 -6.60 4.70
C ASP A 118 -3.45 -6.94 6.17
N HIS A 119 -2.50 -7.77 6.54
CA HIS A 119 -2.11 -8.05 7.92
C HIS A 119 -0.64 -7.74 8.08
N SER A 120 -0.27 -7.08 9.17
CA SER A 120 1.12 -6.81 9.52
C SER A 120 1.33 -7.08 10.99
N ALA A 121 2.41 -7.81 11.31
CA ALA A 121 2.87 -8.04 12.66
C ALA A 121 4.33 -7.59 12.75
N SER A 122 4.69 -6.90 13.83
CA SER A 122 6.06 -6.41 14.04
C SER A 122 6.51 -6.54 15.47
N ILE A 123 7.82 -6.71 15.65
CA ILE A 123 8.48 -6.71 16.96
C ILE A 123 9.79 -5.94 16.85
N ALA A 124 10.09 -5.17 17.90
CA ALA A 124 11.35 -4.47 18.03
C ALA A 124 11.86 -4.58 19.47
N ALA A 125 13.17 -4.67 19.63
CA ALA A 125 13.82 -4.55 20.94
C ALA A 125 15.11 -3.76 20.78
N ASN A 126 15.33 -2.80 21.68
CA ASN A 126 16.48 -1.92 21.69
C ASN A 126 17.12 -1.90 23.07
N TYR A 127 18.44 -1.77 23.08
CA TYR A 127 19.24 -1.61 24.27
C TYR A 127 20.14 -0.39 24.14
N GLU A 128 20.19 0.43 25.19
CA GLU A 128 21.07 1.58 25.30
C GLU A 128 21.94 1.42 26.54
N HIS A 129 23.24 1.67 26.39
CA HIS A 129 24.19 1.72 27.51
C HIS A 129 24.94 3.05 27.47
N LYS A 130 24.94 3.75 28.61
CA LYS A 130 25.66 5.01 28.80
C LYS A 130 26.96 4.75 29.53
N PHE A 131 28.09 5.12 28.94
CA PHE A 131 29.40 5.08 29.56
C PHE A 131 29.73 6.44 30.16
N THR A 132 30.36 6.45 31.30
CA THR A 132 30.96 7.64 31.89
C THR A 132 32.45 7.44 31.88
N VAL A 133 33.15 8.06 30.90
CA VAL A 133 34.61 7.94 30.76
C VAL A 133 35.30 9.12 31.41
N SER A 134 34.77 10.33 31.25
CA SER A 134 35.22 11.54 31.92
C SER A 134 34.07 12.58 31.94
N ASP A 135 34.26 13.69 32.65
CA ASP A 135 33.30 14.80 32.72
C ASP A 135 33.00 15.40 31.31
N ARG A 136 33.89 15.25 30.36
CA ARG A 136 33.73 15.75 28.98
C ARG A 136 33.36 14.68 27.97
N PHE A 137 33.49 13.40 28.31
CA PHE A 137 33.25 12.30 27.36
C PHE A 137 32.36 11.21 27.97
N ALA A 138 31.12 11.16 27.52
CA ALA A 138 30.10 10.23 27.94
C ALA A 138 29.43 9.58 26.73
N PRO A 139 30.07 8.57 26.11
CA PRO A 139 29.51 7.91 24.93
C PRO A 139 28.31 7.05 25.31
N VAL A 140 27.38 6.90 24.34
CA VAL A 140 26.20 6.03 24.47
C VAL A 140 26.24 5.01 23.35
N LEU A 141 26.21 3.72 23.71
CA LEU A 141 26.09 2.62 22.76
C LEU A 141 24.63 2.19 22.67
N ASN A 142 24.13 2.05 21.45
CA ASN A 142 22.81 1.52 21.19
C ASN A 142 22.90 0.32 20.25
N GLY A 143 22.04 -0.66 20.49
CA GLY A 143 21.86 -1.80 19.61
C GLY A 143 20.43 -2.28 19.65
N GLY A 144 19.97 -2.89 18.59
CA GLY A 144 18.60 -3.39 18.56
C GLY A 144 18.33 -4.34 17.39
N VAL A 145 17.18 -4.97 17.49
CA VAL A 145 16.65 -5.90 16.49
C VAL A 145 15.22 -5.50 16.12
N TYR A 146 14.85 -5.81 14.90
CA TYR A 146 13.52 -5.57 14.35
C TYR A 146 13.09 -6.77 13.49
N GLY A 147 11.85 -7.15 13.61
CA GLY A 147 11.21 -8.13 12.75
C GLY A 147 9.83 -7.64 12.31
N GLU A 148 9.49 -7.86 11.05
CA GLU A 148 8.17 -7.55 10.48
C GLU A 148 7.76 -8.65 9.52
N TYR A 149 6.50 -9.03 9.56
CA TYR A 149 5.84 -9.87 8.59
C TYR A 149 4.56 -9.18 8.11
N LYS A 150 4.39 -9.11 6.81
CA LYS A 150 3.18 -8.61 6.16
C LYS A 150 2.62 -9.65 5.22
N SER A 151 1.30 -9.79 5.19
CA SER A 151 0.59 -10.59 4.19
C SER A 151 -0.53 -9.79 3.57
N ARG A 152 -0.71 -9.97 2.27
CA ARG A 152 -1.78 -9.34 1.47
C ARG A 152 -2.53 -10.41 0.70
N THR A 153 -3.85 -10.31 0.73
CA THR A 153 -4.73 -11.01 -0.21
C THR A 153 -5.52 -9.98 -0.99
N PHE A 154 -5.61 -10.18 -2.28
CA PHE A 154 -6.42 -9.37 -3.18
C PHE A 154 -7.25 -10.27 -4.07
N ALA A 155 -8.52 -9.95 -4.26
CA ALA A 155 -9.39 -10.60 -5.22
C ALA A 155 -10.36 -9.58 -5.81
N ALA A 156 -10.57 -9.68 -7.12
CA ALA A 156 -11.57 -8.91 -7.83
C ALA A 156 -12.46 -9.83 -8.66
N ARG A 157 -13.70 -9.39 -8.88
CA ARG A 157 -14.62 -9.99 -9.85
C ARG A 157 -15.05 -8.92 -10.82
N ARG A 158 -15.13 -9.29 -12.10
CA ARG A 158 -15.51 -8.40 -13.19
C ARG A 158 -16.71 -8.95 -13.91
N PHE A 159 -17.64 -8.06 -14.25
CA PHE A 159 -18.85 -8.39 -14.98
C PHE A 159 -19.03 -7.39 -16.11
N GLY A 160 -19.29 -7.91 -17.30
CA GLY A 160 -19.72 -7.16 -18.47
C GLY A 160 -21.09 -7.61 -18.91
N TYR A 161 -21.70 -6.86 -19.83
CA TYR A 161 -22.96 -7.25 -20.46
C TYR A 161 -22.67 -7.82 -21.86
N ASN A 162 -23.37 -8.90 -22.18
CA ASN A 162 -23.34 -9.48 -23.51
C ASN A 162 -24.68 -9.18 -24.21
N LEU A 163 -24.59 -8.70 -25.43
CA LEU A 163 -25.73 -8.45 -26.28
C LEU A 163 -25.81 -9.58 -27.31
N LEU A 164 -26.81 -10.45 -27.16
CA LEU A 164 -27.06 -11.53 -28.14
C LEU A 164 -27.81 -11.01 -29.34
N GLY A 165 -27.37 -11.42 -30.52
CA GLY A 165 -27.97 -11.12 -31.81
C GLY A 165 -27.00 -10.47 -32.78
N SER A 166 -27.23 -10.67 -34.05
CA SER A 166 -26.40 -10.28 -35.19
C SER A 166 -26.50 -8.77 -35.54
N GLY A 167 -26.50 -7.90 -34.52
CA GLY A 167 -26.53 -6.49 -34.82
C GLY A 167 -26.37 -5.63 -33.59
N TYR A 168 -25.17 -5.10 -33.41
CA TYR A 168 -24.95 -3.93 -32.56
C TYR A 168 -25.90 -2.78 -32.94
N ASP A 169 -26.26 -2.69 -34.21
CA ASP A 169 -27.18 -1.68 -34.77
C ASP A 169 -28.59 -1.74 -34.16
N ARG A 170 -29.01 -2.90 -33.63
CA ARG A 170 -30.34 -3.07 -33.07
C ARG A 170 -30.58 -2.24 -31.78
N TYR A 171 -29.52 -1.95 -31.05
CA TYR A 171 -29.60 -1.23 -29.79
C TYR A 171 -28.94 0.16 -29.86
N ALA A 172 -28.50 0.57 -31.03
CA ALA A 172 -27.73 1.79 -31.21
C ALA A 172 -28.51 3.06 -30.84
N ASP A 173 -29.84 3.02 -31.01
CA ASP A 173 -30.73 4.16 -30.73
C ASP A 173 -31.39 4.08 -29.33
N TRP A 174 -31.07 3.03 -28.55
CA TRP A 174 -31.68 2.84 -27.23
C TRP A 174 -30.95 3.61 -26.17
N ASP A 175 -31.67 4.28 -25.30
CA ASP A 175 -31.10 4.81 -24.08
C ASP A 175 -30.83 3.71 -23.03
N TYR A 176 -30.10 4.03 -21.97
CA TYR A 176 -29.77 3.04 -20.94
C TYR A 176 -30.96 2.54 -20.15
N THR A 177 -32.02 3.34 -19.99
CA THR A 177 -33.25 2.96 -19.28
C THR A 177 -33.99 1.90 -20.07
N GLU A 178 -34.11 2.12 -21.38
CA GLU A 178 -34.71 1.17 -22.32
C GLU A 178 -33.88 -0.10 -22.44
N LEU A 179 -32.55 0.04 -22.60
CA LEU A 179 -31.63 -1.08 -22.78
C LEU A 179 -31.69 -2.05 -21.60
N PHE A 180 -31.68 -1.54 -20.38
CA PHE A 180 -31.67 -2.33 -19.15
C PHE A 180 -33.05 -2.50 -18.51
N ALA A 181 -34.13 -2.29 -19.26
CA ALA A 181 -35.47 -2.65 -18.81
C ALA A 181 -35.57 -4.16 -18.60
N ASP A 182 -36.35 -4.58 -17.59
CA ASP A 182 -36.43 -5.98 -17.14
C ASP A 182 -36.75 -6.96 -18.28
N GLU A 183 -37.63 -6.57 -19.22
CA GLU A 183 -37.98 -7.38 -20.40
C GLU A 183 -36.83 -7.62 -21.38
N ASN A 184 -35.76 -6.85 -21.28
CA ASN A 184 -34.57 -6.98 -22.13
C ASN A 184 -33.47 -7.81 -21.48
N ILE A 185 -33.57 -8.08 -20.18
CA ILE A 185 -32.58 -8.88 -19.44
C ILE A 185 -32.96 -10.36 -19.47
N SER A 186 -32.38 -11.10 -20.39
CA SER A 186 -32.61 -12.55 -20.55
C SER A 186 -31.42 -13.22 -21.25
N ALA A 187 -31.38 -14.55 -21.19
CA ALA A 187 -30.27 -15.33 -21.79
C ALA A 187 -30.20 -15.22 -23.32
N ASP A 188 -31.29 -14.85 -23.98
CA ASP A 188 -31.43 -14.69 -25.41
C ASP A 188 -31.44 -13.23 -25.88
N LYS A 189 -31.32 -12.27 -24.97
CA LYS A 189 -31.22 -10.84 -25.27
C LYS A 189 -29.97 -10.23 -24.66
N ILE A 190 -30.13 -9.54 -23.51
CA ILE A 190 -29.03 -8.92 -22.77
C ILE A 190 -28.81 -9.73 -21.49
N TRP A 191 -27.60 -10.18 -21.25
CA TRP A 191 -27.26 -10.89 -20.04
C TRP A 191 -25.90 -10.48 -19.47
N MET A 192 -25.77 -10.53 -18.17
CA MET A 192 -24.55 -10.22 -17.48
C MET A 192 -23.60 -11.43 -17.54
N ARG A 193 -22.39 -11.20 -18.02
CA ARG A 193 -21.33 -12.20 -18.13
C ARG A 193 -20.21 -11.87 -17.13
N GLU A 194 -19.76 -12.87 -16.38
CA GLU A 194 -18.54 -12.75 -15.61
C GLU A 194 -17.33 -12.85 -16.53
N THR A 195 -16.43 -11.86 -16.43
CA THR A 195 -15.19 -11.76 -17.22
C THR A 195 -13.95 -11.84 -16.31
N THR A 196 -14.13 -12.29 -15.08
CA THR A 196 -13.05 -12.52 -14.13
C THR A 196 -12.05 -13.54 -14.67
N THR A 197 -10.77 -13.24 -14.52
CA THR A 197 -9.67 -14.12 -14.89
C THR A 197 -8.80 -14.43 -13.67
N ASN A 198 -7.89 -15.40 -13.80
CA ASN A 198 -6.98 -15.73 -12.69
C ASN A 198 -6.08 -14.55 -12.29
N SER A 199 -5.79 -13.61 -13.22
CA SER A 199 -4.99 -12.41 -12.93
C SER A 199 -5.70 -11.41 -12.01
N ASP A 200 -7.00 -11.59 -11.75
CA ASP A 200 -7.79 -10.73 -10.87
C ASP A 200 -7.64 -11.04 -9.39
N SER A 201 -6.77 -11.99 -9.05
CA SER A 201 -6.44 -12.33 -7.67
C SER A 201 -4.95 -12.57 -7.48
N TYR A 202 -4.44 -12.22 -6.30
CA TYR A 202 -3.07 -12.52 -5.91
C TYR A 202 -2.92 -12.58 -4.40
N THR A 203 -1.85 -13.23 -3.95
CA THR A 203 -1.37 -13.21 -2.58
C THR A 203 0.06 -12.70 -2.55
N SER A 204 0.42 -11.96 -1.51
CA SER A 204 1.78 -11.48 -1.32
C SER A 204 2.17 -11.54 0.15
N GLU A 205 3.42 -11.85 0.39
CA GLU A 205 4.03 -11.88 1.72
C GLU A 205 5.33 -11.08 1.71
N ASN A 206 5.59 -10.41 2.80
CA ASN A 206 6.83 -9.68 3.00
C ASN A 206 7.38 -10.00 4.39
N MET A 207 8.66 -10.28 4.48
CA MET A 207 9.38 -10.49 5.72
C MET A 207 10.60 -9.55 5.76
N LEU A 208 10.73 -8.79 6.84
CA LEU A 208 11.87 -7.94 7.12
C LEU A 208 12.46 -8.30 8.48
N GLY A 209 13.72 -8.70 8.50
CA GLY A 209 14.51 -8.86 9.72
C GLY A 209 15.66 -7.86 9.71
N ALA A 210 15.91 -7.17 10.85
CA ALA A 210 16.99 -6.21 10.92
C ALA A 210 17.69 -6.23 12.28
N ALA A 211 18.97 -5.87 12.26
CA ALA A 211 19.77 -5.60 13.47
C ALA A 211 20.62 -4.35 13.23
N TYR A 212 20.86 -3.60 14.29
CA TYR A 212 21.72 -2.41 14.21
C TYR A 212 22.59 -2.23 15.46
N VAL A 213 23.67 -1.53 15.28
CA VAL A 213 24.49 -0.98 16.35
C VAL A 213 24.86 0.47 16.00
N SER A 214 24.83 1.34 17.01
CA SER A 214 25.26 2.75 16.86
C SER A 214 25.89 3.28 18.14
N ALA A 215 26.79 4.25 17.97
CA ALA A 215 27.43 4.97 19.06
C ALA A 215 27.14 6.47 18.93
N LYS A 216 26.69 7.08 20.02
CA LYS A 216 26.64 8.54 20.17
C LYS A 216 27.88 8.95 20.96
N LEU A 217 28.71 9.78 20.33
CA LEU A 217 29.97 10.25 20.88
C LEU A 217 29.85 11.75 21.14
N ASN A 218 29.76 12.12 22.42
CA ASN A 218 29.65 13.51 22.84
C ASN A 218 30.96 13.90 23.55
N TYR A 219 31.64 14.94 23.07
CA TYR A 219 32.82 15.48 23.71
C TYR A 219 32.60 16.95 24.12
N GLY A 220 32.21 17.14 25.37
CA GLY A 220 31.80 18.43 25.90
C GLY A 220 30.70 19.07 25.03
N GLU A 221 30.82 20.38 24.81
CA GLU A 221 29.96 21.13 23.91
C GLU A 221 30.54 21.24 22.49
N VAL A 222 31.72 20.65 22.25
CA VAL A 222 32.50 20.85 21.03
C VAL A 222 32.10 19.88 19.93
N LEU A 223 31.93 18.60 20.25
CA LEU A 223 31.70 17.55 19.26
C LEU A 223 30.52 16.66 19.66
N ASN A 224 29.59 16.52 18.72
CA ASN A 224 28.55 15.49 18.78
C ASN A 224 28.65 14.65 17.52
N ALA A 225 28.88 13.34 17.65
CA ALA A 225 28.85 12.42 16.54
C ALA A 225 27.90 11.24 16.82
N ASN A 226 27.18 10.83 15.81
CA ASN A 226 26.37 9.60 15.83
C ASN A 226 26.79 8.74 14.65
N ILE A 227 27.31 7.55 14.94
CA ILE A 227 27.84 6.61 13.94
C ILE A 227 27.13 5.28 14.14
N GLY A 228 26.67 4.67 13.07
CA GLY A 228 26.00 3.38 13.18
C GLY A 228 25.95 2.63 11.86
N VAL A 229 25.58 1.36 11.97
CA VAL A 229 25.27 0.49 10.84
C VAL A 229 24.05 -0.35 11.19
N ARG A 230 23.20 -0.50 10.22
CA ARG A 230 22.03 -1.40 10.24
C ARG A 230 22.14 -2.41 9.11
N MET A 231 21.92 -3.67 9.40
CA MET A 231 21.77 -4.75 8.44
C MET A 231 20.28 -5.10 8.35
N GLU A 232 19.80 -5.31 7.12
CA GLU A 232 18.44 -5.78 6.86
C GLU A 232 18.45 -7.01 5.95
N TYR A 233 17.70 -8.01 6.33
CA TYR A 233 17.28 -9.11 5.47
C TYR A 233 15.83 -8.86 5.07
N TYR A 234 15.56 -8.85 3.78
CA TYR A 234 14.25 -8.62 3.20
C TYR A 234 13.88 -9.75 2.24
N GLN A 235 12.66 -10.23 2.35
CA GLN A 235 12.10 -11.20 1.42
C GLN A 235 10.69 -10.74 1.00
N LEU A 236 10.44 -10.71 -0.30
CA LEU A 236 9.15 -10.45 -0.90
C LEU A 236 8.74 -11.67 -1.72
N LYS A 237 7.60 -12.27 -1.36
CA LYS A 237 6.95 -13.33 -2.13
C LYS A 237 5.65 -12.83 -2.71
N MET A 238 5.31 -13.31 -3.91
CA MET A 238 4.03 -13.06 -4.54
C MET A 238 3.64 -14.26 -5.41
N ASP A 239 2.39 -14.64 -5.29
CA ASP A 239 1.76 -15.68 -6.10
C ASP A 239 0.55 -15.07 -6.82
N GLY A 240 0.51 -15.25 -8.12
CA GLY A 240 -0.54 -14.73 -8.99
C GLY A 240 -0.45 -15.28 -10.39
N TYR A 241 -1.00 -14.57 -11.35
CA TYR A 241 -0.97 -14.93 -12.75
C TYR A 241 -0.52 -13.75 -13.61
N SER A 242 0.02 -14.02 -14.79
CA SER A 242 0.30 -13.03 -15.82
C SER A 242 -0.95 -12.19 -16.16
N SER A 243 -0.76 -11.02 -16.73
CA SER A 243 -1.86 -10.09 -17.04
C SER A 243 -2.95 -10.67 -17.96
N ASP A 244 -2.64 -11.71 -18.71
CA ASP A 244 -3.60 -12.48 -19.54
C ASP A 244 -4.34 -13.58 -18.75
N GLY A 245 -3.99 -13.81 -17.48
CA GLY A 245 -4.60 -14.80 -16.60
C GLY A 245 -4.24 -16.25 -16.90
N THR A 246 -3.27 -16.52 -17.76
CA THR A 246 -2.96 -17.88 -18.24
C THR A 246 -1.76 -18.52 -17.56
N THR A 247 -0.70 -17.75 -17.33
CA THR A 247 0.57 -18.23 -16.81
C THR A 247 0.71 -17.92 -15.32
N PRO A 248 0.92 -18.92 -14.45
CA PRO A 248 1.25 -18.66 -13.05
C PRO A 248 2.55 -17.85 -12.93
N VAL A 249 2.55 -16.88 -12.04
CA VAL A 249 3.70 -16.03 -11.71
C VAL A 249 4.02 -16.17 -10.24
N HIS A 250 5.24 -16.59 -9.95
CA HIS A 250 5.79 -16.73 -8.60
C HIS A 250 6.99 -15.80 -8.46
N LEU A 251 6.97 -14.92 -7.49
CA LEU A 251 8.08 -14.04 -7.15
C LEU A 251 8.62 -14.43 -5.78
N ASP A 252 9.94 -14.57 -5.64
CA ASP A 252 10.65 -14.75 -4.36
C ASP A 252 11.95 -13.95 -4.39
N ASN A 253 11.82 -12.66 -4.10
CA ASN A 253 12.96 -11.73 -4.07
C ASN A 253 13.53 -11.64 -2.66
N LYS A 254 14.84 -11.86 -2.53
CA LYS A 254 15.58 -11.80 -1.27
C LYS A 254 16.74 -10.83 -1.40
N THR A 255 16.89 -9.96 -0.42
CA THR A 255 18.05 -9.04 -0.35
C THR A 255 18.59 -8.98 1.07
N THR A 256 19.90 -8.72 1.15
CA THR A 256 20.57 -8.38 2.42
C THR A 256 21.35 -7.11 2.20
N ASP A 257 20.99 -6.07 2.93
CA ASP A 257 21.54 -4.74 2.76
C ASP A 257 22.17 -4.21 4.03
N PHE A 258 23.21 -3.37 3.86
CA PHE A 258 23.86 -2.65 4.95
C PHE A 258 23.68 -1.15 4.77
N PHE A 259 23.26 -0.50 5.86
CA PHE A 259 22.96 0.93 5.91
C PHE A 259 23.86 1.63 6.93
N PRO A 260 25.07 2.01 6.54
CA PRO A 260 25.92 2.85 7.36
C PRO A 260 25.33 4.27 7.45
N SER A 261 25.47 4.87 8.62
CA SER A 261 25.09 6.27 8.88
C SER A 261 26.12 6.96 9.76
N VAL A 262 26.43 8.20 9.42
CA VAL A 262 27.32 9.07 10.18
C VAL A 262 26.72 10.47 10.20
N ASN A 263 26.60 11.03 11.40
CA ASN A 263 26.21 12.41 11.60
C ASN A 263 27.21 13.04 12.57
N VAL A 264 27.83 14.14 12.18
CA VAL A 264 28.82 14.86 12.99
C VAL A 264 28.40 16.32 13.07
N ALA A 265 28.41 16.86 14.27
CA ALA A 265 28.24 18.28 14.53
C ALA A 265 29.43 18.79 15.34
N TYR A 266 30.17 19.76 14.81
CA TYR A 266 31.35 20.32 15.43
C TYR A 266 31.17 21.82 15.64
N ASN A 267 31.19 22.25 16.90
CA ASN A 267 31.11 23.64 17.31
C ASN A 267 32.50 24.28 17.20
N LEU A 268 32.75 25.03 16.14
CA LEU A 268 33.98 25.82 15.93
C LEU A 268 34.11 26.95 16.95
N SER A 269 32.99 27.53 17.34
CA SER A 269 32.88 28.56 18.36
C SER A 269 31.43 28.66 18.86
N GLN A 270 31.13 29.50 19.83
CA GLN A 270 29.76 29.76 20.31
C GLN A 270 28.81 30.26 19.19
N LYS A 271 29.34 30.78 18.08
CA LYS A 271 28.56 31.33 16.96
C LYS A 271 28.64 30.50 15.68
N HIS A 272 29.52 29.52 15.58
CA HIS A 272 29.79 28.78 14.36
C HIS A 272 29.73 27.27 14.63
N LEU A 273 28.83 26.60 13.92
CA LEU A 273 28.61 25.16 13.95
C LEU A 273 28.75 24.58 12.53
N VAL A 274 29.55 23.52 12.37
CA VAL A 274 29.66 22.75 11.13
C VAL A 274 28.99 21.41 11.33
N ARG A 275 28.18 20.99 10.36
CA ARG A 275 27.52 19.68 10.36
C ARG A 275 27.83 18.93 9.07
N ALA A 276 28.09 17.64 9.21
CA ALA A 276 28.20 16.71 8.09
C ALA A 276 27.36 15.46 8.38
N ALA A 277 26.69 14.95 7.34
CA ALA A 277 25.88 13.75 7.45
C ALA A 277 26.09 12.86 6.21
N TYR A 278 26.16 11.57 6.45
CA TYR A 278 26.14 10.54 5.41
C TYR A 278 25.17 9.43 5.83
N GLY A 279 24.39 8.92 4.91
CA GLY A 279 23.53 7.78 5.13
C GLY A 279 23.19 7.08 3.83
N ARG A 280 23.15 5.77 3.86
CA ARG A 280 22.61 4.92 2.79
C ARG A 280 21.20 4.49 3.16
N SER A 281 20.28 4.51 2.19
CA SER A 281 18.92 4.02 2.30
C SER A 281 18.52 3.22 1.06
N VAL A 282 17.42 2.49 1.15
CA VAL A 282 16.81 1.74 0.04
C VAL A 282 15.34 2.12 -0.06
N ASN A 283 14.85 2.19 -1.27
CA ASN A 283 13.41 2.21 -1.56
C ASN A 283 13.03 0.86 -2.14
N ARG A 284 12.17 0.12 -1.45
CA ARG A 284 11.70 -1.19 -1.89
C ARG A 284 10.34 -1.04 -2.55
N PRO A 285 10.06 -1.83 -3.60
CA PRO A 285 8.76 -1.76 -4.27
C PRO A 285 7.64 -2.22 -3.35
N GLU A 286 6.49 -1.55 -3.45
CA GLU A 286 5.25 -1.99 -2.82
C GLU A 286 4.66 -3.20 -3.54
N PHE A 287 3.84 -4.00 -2.85
CA PHE A 287 3.20 -5.19 -3.44
C PHE A 287 2.52 -4.90 -4.78
N ARG A 288 1.83 -3.76 -4.89
CA ARG A 288 1.11 -3.38 -6.10
C ARG A 288 2.02 -3.06 -7.29
N GLU A 289 3.24 -2.61 -7.03
CA GLU A 289 4.19 -2.23 -8.08
C GLU A 289 4.79 -3.44 -8.77
N VAL A 290 4.82 -4.60 -8.08
CA VAL A 290 5.39 -5.85 -8.62
C VAL A 290 4.33 -6.84 -9.14
N VAL A 291 3.05 -6.63 -8.81
CA VAL A 291 1.99 -7.58 -9.18
C VAL A 291 1.51 -7.31 -10.61
N PRO A 292 1.40 -8.34 -11.48
CA PRO A 292 0.93 -8.20 -12.86
C PRO A 292 -0.60 -7.99 -12.98
N TYR A 293 -1.29 -7.65 -11.90
CA TYR A 293 -2.70 -7.31 -11.90
C TYR A 293 -2.96 -6.03 -12.69
N VAL A 294 -3.86 -6.11 -13.67
CA VAL A 294 -4.27 -4.98 -14.49
C VAL A 294 -5.49 -4.31 -13.88
N TYR A 295 -5.38 -3.04 -13.49
CA TYR A 295 -6.54 -2.26 -13.08
C TYR A 295 -6.77 -1.07 -13.98
N PHE A 296 -8.04 -0.78 -14.22
CA PHE A 296 -8.44 0.38 -14.98
C PHE A 296 -8.50 1.64 -14.11
N ASN A 297 -7.71 2.64 -14.46
CA ASN A 297 -7.76 3.97 -13.85
C ASN A 297 -8.70 4.87 -14.67
N PHE A 298 -9.86 5.18 -14.08
CA PHE A 298 -10.92 5.95 -14.75
C PHE A 298 -10.47 7.38 -15.09
N GLU A 299 -9.74 8.05 -14.19
CA GLU A 299 -9.28 9.43 -14.41
C GLU A 299 -8.28 9.54 -15.56
N ARG A 300 -7.40 8.54 -15.71
CA ARG A 300 -6.37 8.50 -16.77
C ARG A 300 -6.86 7.83 -18.03
N ASP A 301 -7.98 7.14 -17.98
CA ASP A 301 -8.50 6.28 -19.06
C ASP A 301 -7.46 5.25 -19.52
N ALA A 302 -6.79 4.63 -18.57
CA ALA A 302 -5.67 3.75 -18.83
C ALA A 302 -5.66 2.53 -17.92
N ASN A 303 -5.19 1.42 -18.46
CA ASN A 303 -4.85 0.24 -17.69
C ASN A 303 -3.47 0.43 -17.05
N ILE A 304 -3.37 0.15 -15.77
CA ILE A 304 -2.12 0.19 -15.03
C ILE A 304 -1.79 -1.23 -14.55
N VAL A 305 -0.56 -1.63 -14.77
CA VAL A 305 -0.03 -2.95 -14.39
C VAL A 305 1.28 -2.77 -13.64
N GLY A 306 1.55 -3.64 -12.66
CA GLY A 306 2.82 -3.68 -11.96
C GLY A 306 3.92 -4.33 -12.81
N ASN A 307 5.17 -4.10 -12.42
CA ASN A 307 6.35 -4.66 -13.08
C ASN A 307 7.01 -5.70 -12.17
N THR A 308 6.95 -6.97 -12.54
CA THR A 308 7.53 -8.10 -11.79
C THR A 308 9.07 -8.09 -11.74
N GLU A 309 9.73 -7.28 -12.57
CA GLU A 309 11.19 -7.16 -12.62
C GLU A 309 11.77 -6.17 -11.61
N LEU A 310 10.92 -5.40 -10.90
CA LEU A 310 11.35 -4.50 -9.84
C LEU A 310 11.98 -5.29 -8.68
N LYS A 311 13.11 -4.75 -8.17
CA LYS A 311 13.89 -5.36 -7.09
C LYS A 311 14.06 -4.41 -5.92
#